data_7db209c03efd6c243d6f6dfaad7262fb
#
_entry.id   7db209c03efd6c243d6f6dfaad7262fb
#
_cell.length_a   1.000
_cell.length_b   1.000
_cell.length_c   1.000
_cell.angle_alpha   90.00
_cell.angle_beta   90.00
_cell.angle_gamma   90.00
#
_symmetry.space_group_name_H-M   'P 1'
#
loop_
_entity.id
_entity.type
_entity.pdbx_description
1 polymer ?
#
loop_
_entity_poly.entity_id
_entity_poly.type
_entity_poly.pdbx_seq_one_letter_code
_entity_poly.pdbx_strand_id
1 'polypeptide(L)'
;NEDPSEFKKRIKNLKERVDKMEEGPKNSPFQLFTRSIIHFQWAAVKIKFGYTWDAGWEFRRSFLQIRENQELFPLFYPNQLYRGTMQVAAGTIPDGYKWLSNLLGIKGTIKQGMNTLQVFLNRTDEWSELYQEEASFYYCYLKYYIENDKEGVFRFIQQRQLDLVNNHLFTYLAANLSISY
;
A
#
# COMPACT_ATOMS: atom_id res chain seq x y z
N ASN A 1 -1.65 1.18 -20.37
CA ASN A 1 -0.56 1.19 -21.32
C ASN A 1 0.71 0.68 -20.66
N GLU A 2 1.16 -0.48 -21.09
CA GLU A 2 2.38 -1.15 -20.60
C GLU A 2 3.53 -0.90 -21.60
N ASP A 3 3.82 0.36 -21.88
CA ASP A 3 4.89 0.74 -22.80
C ASP A 3 6.23 0.82 -22.05
N PRO A 4 7.21 -0.07 -22.35
CA PRO A 4 8.51 -0.05 -21.71
C PRO A 4 9.31 1.23 -21.99
N SER A 5 9.07 1.92 -23.09
CA SER A 5 9.76 3.16 -23.42
C SER A 5 9.29 4.32 -22.54
N GLU A 6 7.98 4.45 -22.35
CA GLU A 6 7.39 5.41 -21.41
C GLU A 6 7.80 5.11 -19.96
N PHE A 7 7.87 3.84 -19.58
CA PHE A 7 8.37 3.44 -18.26
C PHE A 7 9.79 3.97 -18.02
N LYS A 8 10.74 3.72 -18.96
CA LYS A 8 12.12 4.20 -18.85
C LYS A 8 12.23 5.73 -18.76
N LYS A 9 11.40 6.45 -19.50
CA LYS A 9 11.36 7.91 -19.48
C LYS A 9 10.86 8.46 -18.14
N ARG A 10 9.79 7.85 -17.60
CA ARG A 10 9.16 8.29 -16.34
C ARG A 10 9.98 7.96 -15.10
N ILE A 11 10.75 6.87 -15.12
CA ILE A 11 11.65 6.49 -14.01
C ILE A 11 12.63 7.61 -13.66
N LYS A 12 13.24 8.26 -14.66
CA LYS A 12 14.19 9.36 -14.41
C LYS A 12 13.55 10.49 -13.61
N ASN A 13 12.38 10.94 -14.05
CA ASN A 13 11.66 12.01 -13.38
C ASN A 13 11.21 11.63 -11.97
N LEU A 14 10.84 10.36 -11.76
CA LEU A 14 10.44 9.86 -10.45
C LEU A 14 11.61 9.86 -9.48
N LYS A 15 12.80 9.42 -9.93
CA LYS A 15 14.02 9.43 -9.12
C LYS A 15 14.39 10.84 -8.68
N GLU A 16 14.39 11.80 -9.58
CA GLU A 16 14.65 13.22 -9.28
C GLU A 16 13.66 13.78 -8.23
N ARG A 17 12.39 13.36 -8.28
CA ARG A 17 11.39 13.76 -7.28
C ARG A 17 11.67 13.15 -5.91
N VAL A 18 12.04 11.88 -5.86
CA VAL A 18 12.39 11.19 -4.60
C VAL A 18 13.62 11.84 -3.98
N ASP A 19 14.64 12.14 -4.78
CA ASP A 19 15.88 12.80 -4.32
C ASP A 19 15.55 14.19 -3.71
N LYS A 20 14.70 14.99 -4.39
CA LYS A 20 14.23 16.28 -3.84
C LYS A 20 13.46 16.15 -2.52
N MET A 21 12.72 15.07 -2.33
CA MET A 21 12.01 14.84 -1.07
C MET A 21 12.96 14.53 0.10
N GLU A 22 14.21 14.13 -0.17
CA GLU A 22 15.23 13.98 0.87
C GLU A 22 15.63 15.30 1.52
N GLU A 23 15.47 16.41 0.81
CA GLU A 23 15.70 17.77 1.29
C GLU A 23 14.55 18.30 2.16
N GLY A 24 13.45 17.58 2.25
CA GLY A 24 12.26 17.97 3.01
C GLY A 24 12.48 17.99 4.53
N PRO A 25 11.55 18.58 5.29
CA PRO A 25 11.68 18.77 6.72
C PRO A 25 11.68 17.43 7.47
N LYS A 26 12.82 17.08 8.07
CA LYS A 26 13.02 15.80 8.79
C LYS A 26 12.20 15.69 10.08
N ASN A 27 11.67 16.79 10.57
CA ASN A 27 10.81 16.86 11.76
C ASN A 27 9.32 16.71 11.41
N SER A 28 8.98 16.35 10.17
CA SER A 28 7.63 16.11 9.71
C SER A 28 7.39 14.63 9.42
N PRO A 29 6.30 14.03 9.92
CA PRO A 29 5.96 12.65 9.59
C PRO A 29 5.69 12.43 8.10
N PHE A 30 5.35 13.48 7.35
CA PHE A 30 5.05 13.39 5.94
C PHE A 30 6.28 13.12 5.06
N GLN A 31 7.49 13.47 5.50
CA GLN A 31 8.68 13.28 4.69
C GLN A 31 8.97 11.80 4.43
N LEU A 32 9.14 11.00 5.48
CA LEU A 32 9.37 9.56 5.35
C LEU A 32 8.13 8.83 4.85
N PHE A 33 6.94 9.26 5.26
CA PHE A 33 5.66 8.68 4.83
C PHE A 33 5.49 8.75 3.32
N THR A 34 5.56 9.95 2.72
CA THR A 34 5.41 10.14 1.27
C THR A 34 6.50 9.42 0.47
N ARG A 35 7.74 9.45 0.92
CA ARG A 35 8.85 8.71 0.29
C ARG A 35 8.57 7.21 0.30
N SER A 36 8.12 6.69 1.41
CA SER A 36 7.74 5.28 1.53
C SER A 36 6.65 4.90 0.54
N ILE A 37 5.60 5.70 0.41
CA ILE A 37 4.51 5.45 -0.55
C ILE A 37 5.04 5.39 -1.97
N ILE A 38 5.89 6.34 -2.37
CA ILE A 38 6.48 6.35 -3.71
C ILE A 38 7.31 5.11 -3.97
N HIS A 39 8.17 4.71 -3.02
CA HIS A 39 8.95 3.47 -3.15
C HIS A 39 8.06 2.22 -3.23
N PHE A 40 6.96 2.18 -2.47
CA PHE A 40 6.00 1.08 -2.53
C PHE A 40 5.33 0.98 -3.90
N GLN A 41 4.82 2.09 -4.41
CA GLN A 41 4.23 2.15 -5.74
C GLN A 41 5.23 1.81 -6.84
N TRP A 42 6.47 2.29 -6.69
CA TRP A 42 7.54 2.00 -7.64
C TRP A 42 7.92 0.52 -7.63
N ALA A 43 7.95 -0.13 -6.48
CA ALA A 43 8.12 -1.58 -6.37
C ALA A 43 7.04 -2.33 -7.17
N ALA A 44 5.76 -1.96 -7.01
CA ALA A 44 4.65 -2.57 -7.73
C ALA A 44 4.79 -2.40 -9.26
N VAL A 45 5.16 -1.20 -9.72
CA VAL A 45 5.39 -0.92 -11.13
C VAL A 45 6.58 -1.74 -11.67
N LYS A 46 7.69 -1.82 -10.94
CA LYS A 46 8.86 -2.62 -11.33
C LYS A 46 8.54 -4.11 -11.46
N ILE A 47 7.72 -4.68 -10.55
CA ILE A 47 7.24 -6.07 -10.66
C ILE A 47 6.49 -6.27 -11.97
N LYS A 48 5.59 -5.34 -12.31
CA LYS A 48 4.79 -5.40 -13.54
C LYS A 48 5.64 -5.42 -14.81
N PHE A 49 6.79 -4.76 -14.81
CA PHE A 49 7.74 -4.74 -15.93
C PHE A 49 8.86 -5.80 -15.82
N GLY A 50 8.77 -6.75 -14.90
CA GLY A 50 9.72 -7.86 -14.76
C GLY A 50 11.02 -7.53 -14.01
N TYR A 51 11.17 -6.34 -13.43
CA TYR A 51 12.33 -5.93 -12.63
C TYR A 51 12.20 -6.39 -11.18
N THR A 52 12.02 -7.70 -10.96
CA THR A 52 11.68 -8.27 -9.65
C THR A 52 12.72 -7.97 -8.57
N TRP A 53 14.02 -8.06 -8.92
CA TRP A 53 15.10 -7.77 -7.99
C TRP A 53 15.12 -6.32 -7.53
N ASP A 54 15.03 -5.39 -8.47
CA ASP A 54 14.98 -3.96 -8.16
C ASP A 54 13.70 -3.58 -7.39
N ALA A 55 12.59 -4.23 -7.70
CA ALA A 55 11.35 -4.08 -6.96
C ALA A 55 11.50 -4.49 -5.49
N GLY A 56 12.23 -5.58 -5.22
CA GLY A 56 12.53 -6.02 -3.85
C GLY A 56 13.28 -4.94 -3.04
N TRP A 57 14.24 -4.27 -3.65
CA TRP A 57 14.96 -3.17 -2.99
C TRP A 57 14.10 -1.95 -2.74
N GLU A 58 13.23 -1.58 -3.68
CA GLU A 58 12.28 -0.48 -3.48
C GLU A 58 11.27 -0.82 -2.36
N PHE A 59 10.75 -2.04 -2.37
CA PHE A 59 9.86 -2.49 -1.31
C PHE A 59 10.54 -2.46 0.07
N ARG A 60 11.79 -2.90 0.15
CA ARG A 60 12.57 -2.83 1.39
C ARG A 60 12.76 -1.39 1.87
N ARG A 61 13.10 -0.46 0.99
CA ARG A 61 13.23 0.97 1.33
C ARG A 61 11.93 1.51 1.90
N SER A 62 10.83 1.26 1.21
CA SER A 62 9.50 1.63 1.66
C SER A 62 9.18 1.08 3.05
N PHE A 63 9.40 -0.21 3.27
CA PHE A 63 9.15 -0.89 4.53
C PHE A 63 9.97 -0.32 5.69
N LEU A 64 11.25 -0.03 5.47
CA LEU A 64 12.12 0.56 6.48
C LEU A 64 11.72 2.00 6.81
N GLN A 65 11.36 2.81 5.81
CA GLN A 65 10.94 4.19 6.00
C GLN A 65 9.63 4.28 6.79
N ILE A 66 8.64 3.42 6.54
CA ILE A 66 7.41 3.38 7.35
C ILE A 66 7.72 2.99 8.80
N ARG A 67 8.61 2.01 9.00
CA ARG A 67 9.01 1.60 10.34
C ARG A 67 9.70 2.74 11.09
N GLU A 68 10.69 3.38 10.47
CA GLU A 68 11.39 4.54 11.03
C GLU A 68 10.42 5.68 11.34
N ASN A 69 9.52 5.99 10.40
CA ASN A 69 8.52 7.03 10.61
C ASN A 69 7.59 6.74 11.79
N GLN A 70 7.24 5.47 11.98
CA GLN A 70 6.41 5.05 13.12
C GLN A 70 7.17 5.16 14.45
N GLU A 71 8.48 4.91 14.47
CA GLU A 71 9.32 5.07 15.65
C GLU A 71 9.49 6.56 16.01
N LEU A 72 9.70 7.43 15.02
CA LEU A 72 9.86 8.89 15.21
C LEU A 72 8.54 9.59 15.52
N PHE A 73 7.44 9.15 14.92
CA PHE A 73 6.13 9.78 15.03
C PHE A 73 5.04 8.74 15.38
N PRO A 74 5.05 8.22 16.62
CA PRO A 74 4.16 7.11 17.03
C PRO A 74 2.67 7.46 17.01
N LEU A 75 2.32 8.76 17.06
CA LEU A 75 0.93 9.23 16.98
C LEU A 75 0.48 9.53 15.54
N PHE A 76 1.36 9.41 14.56
CA PHE A 76 1.00 9.55 13.16
C PHE A 76 0.47 8.20 12.62
N TYR A 77 -0.78 7.93 12.89
CA TYR A 77 -1.45 6.64 12.58
C TYR A 77 -1.58 6.28 11.10
N PRO A 78 -1.55 7.20 10.11
CA PRO A 78 -1.50 6.82 8.69
C PRO A 78 -0.38 5.83 8.33
N ASN A 79 0.69 5.77 9.12
CA ASN A 79 1.71 4.74 8.99
C ASN A 79 1.13 3.31 9.04
N GLN A 80 0.06 3.07 9.81
CA GLN A 80 -0.58 1.75 9.95
C GLN A 80 -1.25 1.31 8.64
N LEU A 81 -1.81 2.23 7.87
CA LEU A 81 -2.41 1.93 6.57
C LEU A 81 -1.38 1.26 5.65
N TYR A 82 -0.25 1.93 5.43
CA TYR A 82 0.78 1.39 4.52
C TYR A 82 1.54 0.22 5.11
N ARG A 83 1.77 0.21 6.42
CA ARG A 83 2.35 -0.95 7.10
C ARG A 83 1.47 -2.19 6.91
N GLY A 84 0.16 -2.08 7.12
CA GLY A 84 -0.78 -3.17 6.90
C GLY A 84 -0.76 -3.67 5.46
N THR A 85 -0.84 -2.75 4.50
CA THR A 85 -0.77 -3.09 3.06
C THR A 85 0.54 -3.80 2.70
N MET A 86 1.68 -3.33 3.21
CA MET A 86 2.98 -3.95 2.99
C MET A 86 3.11 -5.32 3.66
N GLN A 87 2.51 -5.52 4.83
CA GLN A 87 2.47 -6.83 5.50
C GLN A 87 1.68 -7.85 4.67
N VAL A 88 0.54 -7.44 4.08
CA VAL A 88 -0.19 -8.31 3.14
C VAL A 88 0.67 -8.62 1.94
N ALA A 89 1.26 -7.61 1.29
CA ALA A 89 2.13 -7.81 0.13
C ALA A 89 3.31 -8.75 0.45
N ALA A 90 3.94 -8.62 1.62
CA ALA A 90 4.99 -9.55 2.06
C ALA A 90 4.46 -10.98 2.23
N GLY A 91 3.24 -11.12 2.74
CA GLY A 91 2.57 -12.41 2.92
C GLY A 91 2.18 -13.11 1.62
N THR A 92 2.10 -12.39 0.50
CA THR A 92 1.79 -12.96 -0.83
C THR A 92 3.05 -13.43 -1.59
N ILE A 93 4.26 -13.18 -1.05
CA ILE A 93 5.49 -13.61 -1.71
C ILE A 93 5.53 -15.14 -1.78
N PRO A 94 5.63 -15.74 -2.99
CA PRO A 94 5.66 -17.19 -3.16
C PRO A 94 6.83 -17.83 -2.41
N ASP A 95 6.68 -19.09 -2.00
CA ASP A 95 7.68 -19.83 -1.22
C ASP A 95 9.05 -19.85 -1.89
N GLY A 96 9.12 -19.97 -3.20
CA GLY A 96 10.36 -19.91 -3.97
C GLY A 96 11.14 -18.60 -3.85
N TYR A 97 10.49 -17.52 -3.42
CA TYR A 97 11.08 -16.20 -3.21
C TYR A 97 11.18 -15.77 -1.73
N LYS A 98 10.76 -16.61 -0.80
CA LYS A 98 10.84 -16.30 0.65
C LYS A 98 12.26 -16.05 1.14
N TRP A 99 13.24 -16.68 0.54
CA TRP A 99 14.64 -16.40 0.84
C TRP A 99 15.02 -14.94 0.57
N LEU A 100 14.43 -14.33 -0.49
CA LEU A 100 14.64 -12.93 -0.82
C LEU A 100 13.99 -12.01 0.22
N SER A 101 12.77 -12.29 0.66
CA SER A 101 12.12 -11.51 1.72
C SER A 101 12.89 -11.57 3.03
N ASN A 102 13.46 -12.72 3.37
CA ASN A 102 14.31 -12.88 4.54
C ASN A 102 15.62 -12.08 4.42
N LEU A 103 16.27 -12.15 3.26
CA LEU A 103 17.49 -11.38 2.97
C LEU A 103 17.23 -9.87 3.04
N LEU A 104 16.09 -9.41 2.55
CA LEU A 104 15.68 -8.01 2.57
C LEU A 104 15.12 -7.56 3.92
N GLY A 105 14.95 -8.48 4.89
CA GLY A 105 14.41 -8.17 6.21
C GLY A 105 12.93 -7.75 6.19
N ILE A 106 12.20 -8.16 5.16
CA ILE A 106 10.78 -7.87 4.99
C ILE A 106 9.96 -8.94 5.70
N LYS A 107 9.16 -8.54 6.67
CA LYS A 107 8.33 -9.45 7.47
C LYS A 107 6.88 -9.02 7.45
N GLY A 108 5.98 -9.99 7.24
CA GLY A 108 4.54 -9.79 7.28
C GLY A 108 3.79 -11.03 6.84
N THR A 109 2.55 -11.11 7.28
CA THR A 109 1.60 -12.12 6.81
C THR A 109 0.31 -11.43 6.37
N ILE A 110 -0.45 -12.08 5.51
CA ILE A 110 -1.75 -11.58 5.05
C ILE A 110 -2.63 -11.26 6.27
N LYS A 111 -2.75 -12.19 7.21
CA LYS A 111 -3.55 -12.02 8.42
C LYS A 111 -3.12 -10.82 9.27
N GLN A 112 -1.81 -10.64 9.48
CA GLN A 112 -1.28 -9.49 10.23
C GLN A 112 -1.61 -8.17 9.52
N GLY A 113 -1.39 -8.11 8.21
CA GLY A 113 -1.66 -6.91 7.43
C GLY A 113 -3.13 -6.53 7.40
N MET A 114 -4.02 -7.50 7.17
CA MET A 114 -5.47 -7.26 7.19
C MET A 114 -5.96 -6.80 8.56
N ASN A 115 -5.44 -7.39 9.64
CA ASN A 115 -5.76 -6.93 11.00
C ASN A 115 -5.26 -5.50 11.26
N THR A 116 -4.04 -5.16 10.81
CA THR A 116 -3.49 -3.79 10.94
C THR A 116 -4.37 -2.77 10.20
N LEU A 117 -4.82 -3.09 8.99
CA LEU A 117 -5.75 -2.25 8.24
C LEU A 117 -7.10 -2.09 8.94
N GLN A 118 -7.64 -3.17 9.50
CA GLN A 118 -8.91 -3.13 10.21
C GLN A 118 -8.82 -2.29 11.50
N VAL A 119 -7.72 -2.38 12.23
CA VAL A 119 -7.45 -1.51 13.40
C VAL A 119 -7.41 -0.06 12.97
N PHE A 120 -6.71 0.25 11.87
CA PHE A 120 -6.65 1.62 11.32
C PHE A 120 -8.04 2.13 10.93
N LEU A 121 -8.84 1.34 10.24
CA LEU A 121 -10.19 1.69 9.78
C LEU A 121 -11.18 1.98 10.93
N ASN A 122 -10.91 1.51 12.14
CA ASN A 122 -11.74 1.76 13.32
C ASN A 122 -11.27 2.98 14.13
N ARG A 123 -10.29 3.74 13.65
CA ARG A 123 -9.81 4.96 14.28
C ARG A 123 -10.64 6.16 13.86
N THR A 124 -10.73 7.14 14.78
CA THR A 124 -11.51 8.37 14.60
C THR A 124 -10.67 9.63 14.88
N ASP A 125 -9.34 9.52 14.88
CA ASP A 125 -8.48 10.69 14.97
C ASP A 125 -8.38 11.41 13.62
N GLU A 126 -8.08 12.71 13.64
CA GLU A 126 -8.05 13.61 12.48
C GLU A 126 -7.24 13.05 11.30
N TRP A 127 -6.06 12.50 11.58
CA TRP A 127 -5.20 11.94 10.53
C TRP A 127 -5.78 10.64 9.94
N SER A 128 -6.38 9.80 10.77
CA SER A 128 -7.00 8.56 10.31
C SER A 128 -8.25 8.85 9.49
N GLU A 129 -9.05 9.84 9.84
CA GLU A 129 -10.22 10.26 9.09
C GLU A 129 -9.86 10.72 7.67
N LEU A 130 -8.76 11.48 7.51
CA LEU A 130 -8.28 11.93 6.21
C LEU A 130 -7.96 10.78 5.24
N TYR A 131 -7.54 9.62 5.76
CA TYR A 131 -7.13 8.46 4.97
C TYR A 131 -8.16 7.32 4.97
N GLN A 132 -9.38 7.52 5.50
CA GLN A 132 -10.40 6.47 5.61
C GLN A 132 -10.84 5.90 4.27
N GLU A 133 -11.00 6.75 3.24
CA GLU A 133 -11.38 6.28 1.91
C GLU A 133 -10.27 5.45 1.27
N GLU A 134 -9.04 5.92 1.35
CA GLU A 134 -7.89 5.19 0.83
C GLU A 134 -7.70 3.85 1.55
N ALA A 135 -7.81 3.83 2.87
CA ALA A 135 -7.73 2.62 3.68
C ALA A 135 -8.85 1.64 3.35
N SER A 136 -10.07 2.14 3.15
CA SER A 136 -11.23 1.33 2.75
C SER A 136 -11.01 0.70 1.38
N PHE A 137 -10.44 1.44 0.42
CA PHE A 137 -10.11 0.91 -0.88
C PHE A 137 -9.06 -0.20 -0.79
N TYR A 138 -7.93 0.02 -0.09
CA TYR A 138 -6.91 -1.01 0.10
C TYR A 138 -7.46 -2.24 0.81
N TYR A 139 -8.26 -2.06 1.87
CA TYR A 139 -8.86 -3.16 2.59
C TYR A 139 -9.76 -4.02 1.69
N CYS A 140 -10.67 -3.37 0.96
CA CYS A 140 -11.56 -4.06 0.03
C CYS A 140 -10.80 -4.75 -1.10
N TYR A 141 -9.82 -4.06 -1.70
CA TYR A 141 -9.00 -4.60 -2.77
C TYR A 141 -8.24 -5.86 -2.33
N LEU A 142 -7.56 -5.80 -1.19
CA LEU A 142 -6.79 -6.92 -0.65
C LEU A 142 -7.71 -8.07 -0.21
N LYS A 143 -8.84 -7.75 0.40
CA LYS A 143 -9.83 -8.74 0.81
C LYS A 143 -10.42 -9.48 -0.40
N TYR A 144 -10.68 -8.75 -1.48
CA TYR A 144 -11.20 -9.32 -2.73
C TYR A 144 -10.15 -10.19 -3.45
N TYR A 145 -8.98 -9.62 -3.75
CA TYR A 145 -7.99 -10.27 -4.62
C TYR A 145 -7.05 -11.24 -3.89
N ILE A 146 -6.81 -11.05 -2.61
CA ILE A 146 -5.84 -11.85 -1.84
C ILE A 146 -6.54 -12.86 -0.94
N GLU A 147 -7.58 -12.46 -0.20
CA GLU A 147 -8.35 -13.37 0.65
C GLU A 147 -9.47 -14.09 -0.13
N ASN A 148 -9.83 -13.63 -1.34
CA ASN A 148 -10.96 -14.10 -2.13
C ASN A 148 -12.30 -14.08 -1.36
N ASP A 149 -12.45 -13.13 -0.42
CA ASP A 149 -13.65 -12.97 0.41
C ASP A 149 -14.57 -11.88 -0.17
N LYS A 150 -15.26 -12.22 -1.26
CA LYS A 150 -16.19 -11.32 -1.96
C LYS A 150 -17.35 -10.87 -1.07
N GLU A 151 -17.93 -11.79 -0.32
CA GLU A 151 -19.03 -11.48 0.59
C GLU A 151 -18.62 -10.53 1.72
N GLY A 152 -17.41 -10.71 2.25
CA GLY A 152 -16.85 -9.81 3.26
C GLY A 152 -16.63 -8.40 2.72
N VAL A 153 -16.21 -8.27 1.45
CA VAL A 153 -16.09 -6.95 0.79
C VAL A 153 -17.47 -6.32 0.62
N PHE A 154 -18.46 -7.06 0.16
CA PHE A 154 -19.82 -6.55 -0.02
C PHE A 154 -20.42 -6.06 1.31
N ARG A 155 -20.31 -6.86 2.37
CA ARG A 155 -20.74 -6.45 3.71
C ARG A 155 -20.02 -5.19 4.20
N PHE A 156 -18.72 -5.08 3.96
CA PHE A 156 -17.93 -3.92 4.34
C PHE A 156 -18.39 -2.65 3.62
N ILE A 157 -18.61 -2.72 2.31
CA ILE A 157 -19.11 -1.61 1.50
C ILE A 157 -20.46 -1.10 2.06
N GLN A 158 -21.38 -2.03 2.35
CA GLN A 158 -22.69 -1.69 2.89
C GLN A 158 -22.61 -1.08 4.30
N GLN A 159 -21.84 -1.68 5.20
CA GLN A 159 -21.70 -1.22 6.58
C GLN A 159 -21.05 0.15 6.68
N ARG A 160 -20.08 0.43 5.80
CA ARG A 160 -19.36 1.71 5.76
C ARG A 160 -20.06 2.77 4.90
N GLN A 161 -21.12 2.39 4.17
CA GLN A 161 -21.85 3.28 3.24
C GLN A 161 -20.90 4.00 2.27
N LEU A 162 -19.95 3.24 1.68
CA LEU A 162 -18.96 3.83 0.78
C LEU A 162 -19.63 4.51 -0.41
N ASP A 163 -19.15 5.70 -0.78
CA ASP A 163 -19.67 6.46 -1.91
C ASP A 163 -19.33 5.79 -3.25
N LEU A 164 -20.26 4.99 -3.74
CA LEU A 164 -20.12 4.30 -5.02
C LEU A 164 -20.48 5.17 -6.23
N VAL A 165 -20.98 6.39 -6.01
CA VAL A 165 -21.43 7.28 -7.08
C VAL A 165 -20.33 8.27 -7.46
N ASN A 166 -19.73 8.94 -6.49
CA ASN A 166 -18.76 10.00 -6.72
C ASN A 166 -17.31 9.52 -6.61
N ASN A 167 -17.05 8.39 -5.92
CA ASN A 167 -15.70 7.82 -5.82
C ASN A 167 -15.51 6.71 -6.86
N HIS A 168 -14.81 7.03 -7.95
CA HIS A 168 -14.59 6.11 -9.07
C HIS A 168 -13.81 4.83 -8.69
N LEU A 169 -12.97 4.85 -7.66
CA LEU A 169 -12.29 3.65 -7.18
C LEU A 169 -13.26 2.68 -6.53
N PHE A 170 -14.21 3.19 -5.74
CA PHE A 170 -15.27 2.35 -5.16
C PHE A 170 -16.27 1.88 -6.21
N THR A 171 -16.60 2.73 -7.19
CA THR A 171 -17.42 2.31 -8.35
C THR A 171 -16.77 1.15 -9.10
N TYR A 172 -15.46 1.26 -9.39
CA TYR A 172 -14.70 0.19 -10.04
C TYR A 172 -14.71 -1.11 -9.22
N LEU A 173 -14.48 -1.01 -7.91
CA LEU A 173 -14.50 -2.16 -7.02
C LEU A 173 -15.88 -2.85 -7.00
N ALA A 174 -16.95 -2.06 -6.88
CA ALA A 174 -18.33 -2.56 -6.89
C ALA A 174 -18.70 -3.23 -8.23
N ALA A 175 -18.26 -2.64 -9.35
CA ALA A 175 -18.46 -3.23 -10.68
C ALA A 175 -17.75 -4.60 -10.79
N ASN A 176 -16.50 -4.71 -10.35
CA ASN A 176 -15.78 -6.00 -10.35
C ASN A 176 -16.45 -7.04 -9.46
N LEU A 177 -16.97 -6.65 -8.30
CA LEU A 177 -17.76 -7.55 -7.45
C LEU A 177 -19.01 -8.06 -8.19
N SER A 178 -19.75 -7.16 -8.84
CA SER A 178 -21.02 -7.50 -9.55
C SER A 178 -20.79 -8.43 -10.74
N ILE A 179 -19.68 -8.31 -11.46
CA ILE A 179 -19.34 -9.18 -12.60
C ILE A 179 -18.92 -10.59 -12.13
N SER A 180 -18.44 -10.68 -10.89
CA SER A 180 -17.88 -11.92 -10.33
C SER A 180 -18.90 -12.76 -9.57
N TYR A 181 -20.15 -12.30 -9.48
CA TYR A 181 -21.31 -13.02 -8.98
C TYR A 181 -22.07 -13.63 -10.14
#